data_1a3e3bf19a5771be99e01527fc7d5c9f
#
_entry.id   1a3e3bf19a5771be99e01527fc7d5c9f
#
_cell.length_a   1.000
_cell.length_b   1.000
_cell.length_c   1.000
_cell.angle_alpha   90.00
_cell.angle_beta   90.00
_cell.angle_gamma   90.00
#
_symmetry.space_group_name_H-M   'P 1'
#
loop_
_entity.id
_entity.type
_entity.pdbx_description
1 polymer ?
#
loop_
_entity_poly.entity_id
_entity_poly.type
_entity_poly.pdbx_seq_one_letter_code
_entity_poly.pdbx_strand_id
1 'polypeptide(L)'
;MRQKMRKNNNNRAVITAGLAALALAFLATSVYAGAHEGSAGTLGKEDRVMLSTFMEDFVTGMDAKYFGRVEQMNGGIEFEDRFVEGEYGDYKLRVARGEIMEKAGRMNTIGRINTRGEGVLTWGKFYSLDMHPKTPLVGMLHATIVLQMFEDGSVATGGWLGVMPGAKVEEDLALLKKLTDDYFAAHDKDPALYRRLICKGTEDTIAEFRRKPACSGVSFYGPPVYRGDPEASIKFIAGLFDEFVDAYIDITEKRSTEGFTEADLAAQEKMRRNWLIDQLFSDPYAKAIVPFDVWSFANVPP
;
A
#
# COMPACT_ATOMS: atom_id res chain seq x y z
N MET A 1 -3.81 -79.75 -20.53
CA MET A 1 -2.92 -78.61 -20.38
C MET A 1 -3.67 -77.48 -19.72
N ARG A 2 -3.43 -77.28 -18.41
CA ARG A 2 -4.16 -76.28 -17.58
C ARG A 2 -3.29 -75.00 -17.40
N GLN A 3 -3.71 -73.90 -17.96
CA GLN A 3 -3.07 -72.60 -17.71
C GLN A 3 -3.70 -71.92 -16.51
N LYS A 4 -2.89 -71.65 -15.47
CA LYS A 4 -3.26 -70.90 -14.27
C LYS A 4 -3.29 -69.40 -14.54
N MET A 5 -4.44 -68.76 -14.33
CA MET A 5 -4.54 -67.29 -14.27
C MET A 5 -3.95 -66.78 -12.95
N ARG A 6 -2.95 -65.93 -13.02
CA ARG A 6 -2.46 -65.11 -11.89
C ARG A 6 -3.34 -63.86 -11.76
N LYS A 7 -4.02 -63.71 -10.64
CA LYS A 7 -4.65 -62.47 -10.24
C LYS A 7 -3.59 -61.47 -9.77
N ASN A 8 -3.53 -60.33 -10.41
CA ASN A 8 -2.67 -59.22 -10.02
C ASN A 8 -3.43 -58.34 -9.05
N ASN A 9 -3.01 -58.32 -7.79
CA ASN A 9 -3.45 -57.38 -6.76
C ASN A 9 -2.63 -56.09 -6.83
N ASN A 10 -3.11 -55.09 -7.54
CA ASN A 10 -2.55 -53.72 -7.52
C ASN A 10 -3.69 -52.72 -7.45
N ASN A 11 -4.34 -52.63 -6.28
CA ASN A 11 -5.25 -51.54 -5.96
C ASN A 11 -5.18 -51.22 -4.45
N ARG A 12 -4.02 -50.73 -4.02
CA ARG A 12 -3.87 -50.10 -2.66
C ARG A 12 -2.71 -49.11 -2.63
N ALA A 13 -2.67 -48.14 -3.54
CA ALA A 13 -1.67 -47.04 -3.45
C ALA A 13 -2.12 -45.74 -4.11
N VAL A 14 -3.41 -45.39 -4.10
CA VAL A 14 -3.88 -44.15 -4.74
C VAL A 14 -4.74 -43.27 -3.80
N ILE A 15 -4.89 -43.61 -2.52
CA ILE A 15 -5.77 -42.84 -1.62
C ILE A 15 -5.02 -42.00 -0.54
N THR A 16 -3.69 -41.99 -0.53
CA THR A 16 -2.92 -41.23 0.49
C THR A 16 -2.19 -39.99 -0.03
N ALA A 17 -2.33 -39.62 -1.29
CA ALA A 17 -1.73 -38.40 -1.84
C ALA A 17 -2.67 -37.20 -1.98
N GLY A 18 -3.96 -37.38 -1.66
CA GLY A 18 -5.00 -36.35 -1.84
C GLY A 18 -5.26 -35.45 -0.60
N LEU A 19 -4.73 -35.79 0.56
CA LEU A 19 -5.02 -35.05 1.82
C LEU A 19 -3.88 -34.14 2.31
N ALA A 20 -2.71 -34.19 1.69
CA ALA A 20 -1.60 -33.31 2.05
C ALA A 20 -1.58 -31.98 1.24
N ALA A 21 -2.32 -31.90 0.13
CA ALA A 21 -2.36 -30.68 -0.69
C ALA A 21 -3.42 -29.64 -0.23
N LEU A 22 -4.38 -30.04 0.63
CA LEU A 22 -5.37 -29.11 1.17
C LEU A 22 -4.94 -28.39 2.46
N ALA A 23 -3.91 -28.88 3.15
CA ALA A 23 -3.44 -28.26 4.38
C ALA A 23 -2.44 -27.11 4.17
N LEU A 24 -1.87 -26.96 2.97
CA LEU A 24 -0.93 -25.88 2.65
C LEU A 24 -1.60 -24.63 2.07
N ALA A 25 -2.86 -24.73 1.64
CA ALA A 25 -3.62 -23.56 1.15
C ALA A 25 -4.22 -22.71 2.29
N PHE A 26 -4.29 -23.23 3.52
CA PHE A 26 -4.83 -22.49 4.67
C PHE A 26 -3.78 -21.70 5.47
N LEU A 27 -2.50 -21.86 5.21
CA LEU A 27 -1.43 -21.13 5.91
C LEU A 27 -1.03 -19.81 5.22
N ALA A 28 -1.42 -19.59 3.98
CA ALA A 28 -1.14 -18.34 3.26
C ALA A 28 -2.17 -17.22 3.52
N THR A 29 -3.34 -17.56 4.10
CA THR A 29 -4.39 -16.57 4.41
C THR A 29 -4.27 -15.95 5.78
N SER A 30 -3.39 -16.45 6.66
CA SER A 30 -3.30 -15.99 8.06
C SER A 30 -2.39 -14.79 8.30
N VAL A 31 -1.60 -14.33 7.33
CA VAL A 31 -0.72 -13.16 7.50
C VAL A 31 -1.46 -11.83 7.33
N TYR A 32 -2.58 -11.81 6.61
CA TYR A 32 -3.43 -10.62 6.48
C TYR A 32 -4.58 -10.55 7.50
N ALA A 33 -4.86 -11.63 8.23
CA ALA A 33 -5.86 -11.66 9.30
C ALA A 33 -5.39 -10.98 10.61
N GLY A 34 -4.12 -10.54 10.68
CA GLY A 34 -3.56 -9.92 11.89
C GLY A 34 -4.04 -8.49 12.19
N ALA A 35 -4.88 -7.88 11.34
CA ALA A 35 -5.37 -6.52 11.57
C ALA A 35 -6.49 -6.43 12.62
N HIS A 36 -7.07 -7.56 13.06
CA HIS A 36 -8.19 -7.57 14.01
C HIS A 36 -7.83 -7.88 15.47
N GLU A 37 -6.60 -8.30 15.76
CA GLU A 37 -6.18 -8.52 17.14
C GLU A 37 -5.75 -7.20 17.81
N GLY A 38 -6.69 -6.39 18.26
CA GLY A 38 -6.21 -5.25 19.02
C GLY A 38 -7.14 -4.18 19.54
N SER A 39 -8.42 -4.18 19.29
CA SER A 39 -9.27 -3.23 20.01
C SER A 39 -9.83 -3.87 21.27
N ALA A 40 -9.21 -3.63 22.40
CA ALA A 40 -9.73 -4.01 23.71
C ALA A 40 -10.82 -3.05 24.22
N GLY A 41 -11.60 -2.44 23.32
CA GLY A 41 -12.71 -1.57 23.67
C GLY A 41 -13.60 -1.35 22.47
N THR A 42 -14.91 -1.51 22.66
CA THR A 42 -15.91 -1.10 21.68
C THR A 42 -15.94 0.42 21.67
N LEU A 43 -15.55 1.06 20.56
CA LEU A 43 -15.63 2.51 20.43
C LEU A 43 -17.06 3.02 20.50
N GLY A 44 -17.27 4.05 21.29
CA GLY A 44 -18.53 4.78 21.38
C GLY A 44 -18.86 5.50 20.06
N LYS A 45 -20.11 5.94 19.96
CA LYS A 45 -20.57 6.69 18.77
C LYS A 45 -19.77 8.00 18.57
N GLU A 46 -19.44 8.68 19.64
CA GLU A 46 -18.69 9.95 19.61
C GLU A 46 -17.27 9.74 19.10
N ASP A 47 -16.58 8.70 19.58
CA ASP A 47 -15.22 8.37 19.14
C ASP A 47 -15.18 8.01 17.66
N ARG A 48 -16.21 7.30 17.16
CA ARG A 48 -16.34 6.94 15.75
C ARG A 48 -16.51 8.18 14.86
N VAL A 49 -17.33 9.16 15.31
CA VAL A 49 -17.50 10.44 14.62
C VAL A 49 -16.18 11.22 14.62
N MET A 50 -15.50 11.30 15.75
CA MET A 50 -14.21 11.98 15.87
C MET A 50 -13.17 11.38 14.92
N LEU A 51 -13.02 10.04 14.88
CA LEU A 51 -12.06 9.36 14.00
C LEU A 51 -12.40 9.55 12.52
N SER A 52 -13.67 9.45 12.14
CA SER A 52 -14.07 9.68 10.75
C SER A 52 -13.83 11.13 10.33
N THR A 53 -14.14 12.10 11.19
CA THR A 53 -13.87 13.53 10.94
C THR A 53 -12.37 13.78 10.80
N PHE A 54 -11.56 13.24 11.73
CA PHE A 54 -10.11 13.35 11.65
C PHE A 54 -9.58 12.83 10.28
N MET A 55 -10.06 11.68 9.84
CA MET A 55 -9.59 11.09 8.58
C MET A 55 -10.04 11.88 7.34
N GLU A 56 -11.26 12.45 7.35
CA GLU A 56 -11.73 13.32 6.26
C GLU A 56 -10.94 14.63 6.20
N ASP A 57 -10.68 15.25 7.35
CA ASP A 57 -9.91 16.49 7.45
C ASP A 57 -8.46 16.26 7.02
N PHE A 58 -7.85 15.15 7.47
CA PHE A 58 -6.50 14.74 7.06
C PHE A 58 -6.41 14.61 5.54
N VAL A 59 -7.30 13.80 4.93
CA VAL A 59 -7.29 13.57 3.48
C VAL A 59 -7.47 14.89 2.70
N THR A 60 -8.38 15.74 3.16
CA THR A 60 -8.63 17.06 2.52
C THR A 60 -7.41 17.97 2.62
N GLY A 61 -6.79 18.02 3.79
CA GLY A 61 -5.58 18.81 4.02
C GLY A 61 -4.39 18.32 3.19
N MET A 62 -4.19 17.00 3.14
CA MET A 62 -3.11 16.39 2.36
C MET A 62 -3.30 16.57 0.85
N ASP A 63 -4.53 16.45 0.35
CA ASP A 63 -4.84 16.75 -1.05
C ASP A 63 -4.45 18.18 -1.42
N ALA A 64 -4.87 19.16 -0.62
CA ALA A 64 -4.54 20.56 -0.85
C ALA A 64 -3.02 20.81 -0.81
N LYS A 65 -2.35 20.25 0.19
CA LYS A 65 -0.90 20.41 0.41
C LYS A 65 -0.10 19.79 -0.74
N TYR A 66 -0.30 18.52 -1.03
CA TYR A 66 0.57 17.80 -1.98
C TYR A 66 0.31 18.20 -3.43
N PHE A 67 -0.94 18.34 -3.83
CA PHE A 67 -1.23 18.81 -5.18
C PHE A 67 -0.85 20.28 -5.37
N GLY A 68 -0.95 21.11 -4.33
CA GLY A 68 -0.41 22.48 -4.36
C GLY A 68 1.11 22.51 -4.54
N ARG A 69 1.87 21.63 -3.86
CA ARG A 69 3.32 21.50 -4.05
C ARG A 69 3.66 20.98 -5.46
N VAL A 70 2.92 19.99 -5.94
CA VAL A 70 3.11 19.45 -7.30
C VAL A 70 2.84 20.51 -8.36
N GLU A 71 1.80 21.34 -8.19
CA GLU A 71 1.50 22.48 -9.06
C GLU A 71 2.63 23.51 -9.05
N GLN A 72 3.09 23.90 -7.88
CA GLN A 72 4.20 24.85 -7.72
C GLN A 72 5.49 24.34 -8.35
N MET A 73 5.85 23.08 -8.08
CA MET A 73 7.05 22.42 -8.63
C MET A 73 7.05 22.42 -10.18
N ASN A 74 5.90 22.19 -10.78
CA ASN A 74 5.77 22.12 -12.24
C ASN A 74 5.53 23.49 -12.91
N GLY A 75 5.40 24.58 -12.14
CA GLY A 75 5.10 25.90 -12.68
C GLY A 75 3.68 26.07 -13.22
N GLY A 76 2.75 25.31 -12.70
CA GLY A 76 1.37 25.17 -13.14
C GLY A 76 1.08 23.79 -13.71
N ILE A 77 -0.14 23.31 -13.53
CA ILE A 77 -0.52 21.96 -13.91
C ILE A 77 -2.03 21.85 -14.13
N GLU A 78 -2.46 20.96 -15.00
CA GLU A 78 -3.87 20.60 -15.14
C GLU A 78 -4.18 19.41 -14.25
N PHE A 79 -5.31 19.50 -13.54
CA PHE A 79 -5.84 18.42 -12.73
C PHE A 79 -6.98 17.73 -13.48
N GLU A 80 -6.95 16.40 -13.49
CA GLU A 80 -8.05 15.58 -13.96
C GLU A 80 -8.67 14.86 -12.77
N ASP A 81 -9.95 15.19 -12.48
CA ASP A 81 -10.73 14.54 -11.44
C ASP A 81 -11.71 13.55 -12.05
N ARG A 82 -11.83 12.36 -11.43
CA ARG A 82 -12.84 11.36 -11.78
C ARG A 82 -13.54 10.82 -10.54
N PHE A 83 -14.77 10.42 -10.71
CA PHE A 83 -15.54 9.67 -9.73
C PHE A 83 -15.97 8.34 -10.32
N VAL A 84 -15.72 7.25 -9.60
CA VAL A 84 -16.09 5.89 -10.00
C VAL A 84 -16.86 5.25 -8.86
N GLU A 85 -18.08 4.85 -9.12
CA GLU A 85 -18.85 4.00 -8.23
C GLU A 85 -18.47 2.54 -8.45
N GLY A 86 -18.15 1.82 -7.37
CA GLY A 86 -17.79 0.41 -7.42
C GLY A 86 -18.57 -0.41 -6.40
N GLU A 87 -18.56 -1.72 -6.57
CA GLU A 87 -19.23 -2.67 -5.67
C GLU A 87 -18.69 -2.54 -4.23
N TYR A 88 -17.39 -2.43 -4.09
CA TYR A 88 -16.69 -2.43 -2.80
C TYR A 88 -16.48 -1.04 -2.19
N GLY A 89 -16.71 0.01 -2.96
CA GLY A 89 -16.58 1.39 -2.50
C GLY A 89 -16.70 2.42 -3.60
N ASP A 90 -16.71 3.69 -3.22
CA ASP A 90 -16.70 4.84 -4.11
C ASP A 90 -15.31 5.44 -4.17
N TYR A 91 -14.86 5.75 -5.37
CA TYR A 91 -13.50 6.20 -5.65
C TYR A 91 -13.51 7.62 -6.21
N LYS A 92 -12.99 8.57 -5.44
CA LYS A 92 -12.68 9.92 -5.90
C LYS A 92 -11.22 9.93 -6.33
N LEU A 93 -10.96 10.18 -7.60
CA LEU A 93 -9.64 10.12 -8.20
C LEU A 93 -9.18 11.52 -8.60
N ARG A 94 -7.89 11.79 -8.49
CA ARG A 94 -7.25 12.98 -9.05
C ARG A 94 -5.91 12.61 -9.65
N VAL A 95 -5.62 13.13 -10.81
CA VAL A 95 -4.32 13.01 -11.47
C VAL A 95 -3.82 14.38 -11.87
N ALA A 96 -2.56 14.63 -11.59
CA ALA A 96 -1.80 15.78 -12.06
C ALA A 96 -0.65 15.28 -12.94
N ARG A 97 -0.34 16.00 -14.03
CA ARG A 97 0.76 15.66 -14.95
C ARG A 97 1.62 16.89 -15.23
N GLY A 98 2.95 16.74 -15.14
CA GLY A 98 3.87 17.86 -15.34
C GLY A 98 5.25 17.45 -15.77
N GLU A 99 6.15 18.43 -15.87
CA GLU A 99 7.51 18.24 -16.39
C GLU A 99 8.52 17.77 -15.34
N ILE A 100 8.25 17.96 -14.06
CA ILE A 100 9.12 17.53 -12.94
C ILE A 100 8.48 16.33 -12.23
N MET A 101 7.27 16.52 -11.68
CA MET A 101 6.43 15.41 -11.26
C MET A 101 5.60 14.99 -12.48
N GLU A 102 6.07 13.96 -13.18
CA GLU A 102 5.47 13.52 -14.45
C GLU A 102 4.03 13.06 -14.26
N LYS A 103 3.76 12.40 -13.12
CA LYS A 103 2.42 12.05 -12.67
C LYS A 103 2.33 12.00 -11.17
N ALA A 104 1.32 12.65 -10.62
CA ALA A 104 0.85 12.41 -9.25
C ALA A 104 -0.60 11.93 -9.34
N GLY A 105 -0.86 10.72 -8.84
CA GLY A 105 -2.18 10.10 -8.85
C GLY A 105 -2.68 9.84 -7.43
N ARG A 106 -3.93 10.19 -7.16
CA ARG A 106 -4.57 10.01 -5.87
C ARG A 106 -5.86 9.20 -6.01
N MET A 107 -6.02 8.22 -5.13
CA MET A 107 -7.27 7.51 -4.93
C MET A 107 -7.74 7.76 -3.49
N ASN A 108 -8.91 8.37 -3.35
CA ASN A 108 -9.61 8.59 -2.09
C ASN A 108 -10.90 7.77 -2.12
N THR A 109 -10.96 6.73 -1.30
CA THR A 109 -12.03 5.73 -1.34
C THR A 109 -12.86 5.77 -0.07
N ILE A 110 -14.18 5.69 -0.24
CA ILE A 110 -15.13 5.39 0.84
C ILE A 110 -15.53 3.94 0.66
N GLY A 111 -15.08 3.06 1.57
CA GLY A 111 -15.36 1.63 1.53
C GLY A 111 -16.81 1.31 1.93
N ARG A 112 -17.43 0.37 1.23
CA ARG A 112 -18.77 -0.16 1.52
C ARG A 112 -18.73 -1.55 2.10
N ILE A 113 -17.74 -2.34 1.74
CA ILE A 113 -17.61 -3.76 2.12
C ILE A 113 -16.20 -3.98 2.66
N ASN A 114 -16.09 -4.81 3.70
CA ASN A 114 -14.79 -5.25 4.18
C ASN A 114 -14.15 -6.19 3.15
N THR A 115 -12.97 -5.81 2.67
CA THR A 115 -12.24 -6.54 1.64
C THR A 115 -11.02 -7.29 2.18
N ARG A 116 -10.73 -7.17 3.49
CA ARG A 116 -9.46 -7.64 4.09
C ARG A 116 -9.62 -8.57 5.27
N GLY A 117 -10.79 -9.09 5.54
CA GLY A 117 -10.98 -9.97 6.69
C GLY A 117 -12.45 -10.22 7.01
N GLU A 118 -12.71 -10.65 8.23
CA GLU A 118 -14.06 -10.87 8.75
C GLU A 118 -14.62 -9.58 9.35
N GLY A 119 -15.91 -9.50 9.50
CA GLY A 119 -16.64 -8.38 10.10
C GLY A 119 -17.35 -7.49 9.08
N VAL A 120 -18.43 -6.87 9.54
CA VAL A 120 -19.26 -5.97 8.76
C VAL A 120 -18.70 -4.56 8.86
N LEU A 121 -18.23 -4.02 7.73
CA LEU A 121 -17.74 -2.65 7.65
C LEU A 121 -18.91 -1.67 7.79
N THR A 122 -18.83 -0.75 8.74
CA THR A 122 -19.81 0.33 8.93
C THR A 122 -19.33 1.66 8.38
N TRP A 123 -18.01 1.85 8.31
CA TRP A 123 -17.36 2.99 7.70
C TRP A 123 -15.91 2.65 7.39
N GLY A 124 -15.41 3.08 6.24
CA GLY A 124 -14.03 2.89 5.85
C GLY A 124 -13.54 3.98 4.93
N LYS A 125 -12.33 4.46 5.20
CA LYS A 125 -11.62 5.44 4.39
C LYS A 125 -10.26 4.89 4.00
N PHE A 126 -9.96 4.91 2.72
CA PHE A 126 -8.65 4.58 2.17
C PHE A 126 -8.17 5.73 1.30
N TYR A 127 -6.95 6.18 1.55
CA TYR A 127 -6.27 7.18 0.75
C TYR A 127 -4.97 6.60 0.23
N SER A 128 -4.76 6.70 -1.07
CA SER A 128 -3.54 6.29 -1.76
C SER A 128 -3.01 7.42 -2.60
N LEU A 129 -1.70 7.63 -2.54
CA LEU A 129 -0.96 8.61 -3.33
C LEU A 129 0.21 7.91 -4.02
N ASP A 130 0.23 7.97 -5.35
CA ASP A 130 1.30 7.45 -6.19
C ASP A 130 1.94 8.60 -6.96
N MET A 131 3.24 8.81 -6.75
CA MET A 131 3.98 9.88 -7.42
C MET A 131 5.10 9.31 -8.29
N HIS A 132 5.16 9.77 -9.51
CA HIS A 132 6.10 9.34 -10.53
C HIS A 132 6.91 10.54 -11.03
N PRO A 133 8.10 10.82 -10.47
CA PRO A 133 8.99 11.85 -10.97
C PRO A 133 9.48 11.55 -12.37
N LYS A 134 9.75 12.58 -13.16
CA LYS A 134 10.35 12.44 -14.50
C LYS A 134 11.81 12.00 -14.41
N THR A 135 12.56 12.57 -13.46
CA THR A 135 13.94 12.16 -13.24
C THR A 135 14.02 10.69 -12.80
N PRO A 136 14.91 9.88 -13.39
CA PRO A 136 15.12 8.49 -12.99
C PRO A 136 15.85 8.34 -11.66
N LEU A 137 16.44 9.43 -11.14
CA LEU A 137 17.19 9.44 -9.88
C LEU A 137 16.29 9.26 -8.66
N VAL A 138 14.99 9.57 -8.80
CA VAL A 138 14.00 9.40 -7.72
C VAL A 138 13.02 8.30 -8.10
N GLY A 139 12.89 7.30 -7.24
CA GLY A 139 11.94 6.22 -7.41
C GLY A 139 10.48 6.69 -7.26
N MET A 140 9.51 5.90 -7.71
CA MET A 140 8.12 6.22 -7.45
C MET A 140 7.77 6.10 -5.97
N LEU A 141 6.96 7.03 -5.47
CA LEU A 141 6.32 6.94 -4.16
C LEU A 141 5.04 6.12 -4.28
N HIS A 142 4.85 5.20 -3.34
CA HIS A 142 3.54 4.65 -3.00
C HIS A 142 3.28 4.91 -1.53
N ALA A 143 2.25 5.70 -1.23
CA ALA A 143 1.87 6.05 0.13
C ALA A 143 0.38 5.80 0.33
N THR A 144 0.03 5.05 1.37
CA THR A 144 -1.36 4.75 1.69
C THR A 144 -1.63 4.93 3.18
N ILE A 145 -2.86 5.33 3.50
CA ILE A 145 -3.39 5.33 4.87
C ILE A 145 -4.83 4.83 4.84
N VAL A 146 -5.20 4.04 5.85
CA VAL A 146 -6.53 3.44 5.95
C VAL A 146 -7.04 3.47 7.39
N LEU A 147 -8.32 3.76 7.51
CA LEU A 147 -9.10 3.63 8.75
C LEU A 147 -10.40 2.89 8.42
N GLN A 148 -10.70 1.83 9.15
CA GLN A 148 -11.92 1.03 9.00
C GLN A 148 -12.60 0.83 10.35
N MET A 149 -13.92 0.96 10.40
CA MET A 149 -14.75 0.76 11.58
C MET A 149 -15.77 -0.33 11.29
N PHE A 150 -15.95 -1.23 12.24
CA PHE A 150 -16.79 -2.41 12.09
C PHE A 150 -18.02 -2.36 13.01
N GLU A 151 -19.02 -3.18 12.70
CA GLU A 151 -20.28 -3.25 13.45
C GLU A 151 -20.07 -3.70 14.89
N ASP A 152 -19.12 -4.59 15.14
CA ASP A 152 -18.75 -5.06 16.48
C ASP A 152 -18.05 -4.01 17.34
N GLY A 153 -17.81 -2.81 16.80
CA GLY A 153 -17.13 -1.70 17.45
C GLY A 153 -15.61 -1.74 17.29
N SER A 154 -15.05 -2.74 16.65
CA SER A 154 -13.60 -2.79 16.35
C SER A 154 -13.21 -1.76 15.30
N VAL A 155 -11.92 -1.39 15.32
CA VAL A 155 -11.31 -0.44 14.39
C VAL A 155 -9.99 -0.98 13.89
N ALA A 156 -9.78 -0.90 12.58
CA ALA A 156 -8.49 -1.20 11.97
C ALA A 156 -7.86 0.08 11.40
N THR A 157 -6.58 0.26 11.71
CA THR A 157 -5.73 1.31 11.14
C THR A 157 -4.60 0.66 10.36
N GLY A 158 -4.16 1.30 9.29
CA GLY A 158 -3.07 0.77 8.49
C GLY A 158 -2.52 1.81 7.53
N GLY A 159 -1.51 1.41 6.79
CA GLY A 159 -0.88 2.26 5.80
C GLY A 159 0.41 1.67 5.26
N TRP A 160 0.92 2.32 4.25
CA TRP A 160 2.17 1.99 3.60
C TRP A 160 2.88 3.27 3.20
N LEU A 161 4.16 3.39 3.50
CA LEU A 161 5.03 4.46 3.07
C LEU A 161 6.27 3.85 2.45
N GLY A 162 6.42 3.96 1.15
CA GLY A 162 7.54 3.32 0.47
C GLY A 162 7.88 3.93 -0.86
N VAL A 163 9.15 3.82 -1.21
CA VAL A 163 9.68 4.21 -2.51
C VAL A 163 10.10 2.96 -3.26
N MET A 164 9.65 2.84 -4.51
CA MET A 164 10.14 1.82 -5.46
C MET A 164 11.25 2.46 -6.29
N PRO A 165 12.54 2.24 -5.97
CA PRO A 165 13.63 2.88 -6.69
C PRO A 165 13.84 2.24 -8.06
N GLY A 166 14.07 3.10 -9.07
CA GLY A 166 14.70 2.72 -10.32
C GLY A 166 16.21 2.77 -10.17
N ALA A 167 16.82 3.92 -10.49
CA ALA A 167 18.16 4.24 -10.02
C ALA A 167 18.16 4.41 -8.50
N LYS A 168 19.21 3.92 -7.83
CA LYS A 168 19.30 4.00 -6.37
C LYS A 168 20.24 5.13 -5.98
N VAL A 169 19.70 6.23 -5.51
CA VAL A 169 20.45 7.29 -4.84
C VAL A 169 20.45 6.99 -3.34
N GLU A 170 21.51 6.37 -2.87
CA GLU A 170 21.60 5.83 -1.50
C GLU A 170 21.45 6.92 -0.42
N GLU A 171 21.93 8.15 -0.67
CA GLU A 171 21.79 9.26 0.29
C GLU A 171 20.34 9.65 0.51
N ASP A 172 19.49 9.65 -0.54
CA ASP A 172 18.08 10.01 -0.45
C ASP A 172 17.29 8.90 0.27
N LEU A 173 17.60 7.64 -0.04
CA LEU A 173 17.00 6.50 0.66
C LEU A 173 17.41 6.48 2.14
N ALA A 174 18.66 6.83 2.45
CA ALA A 174 19.14 6.95 3.83
C ALA A 174 18.46 8.10 4.59
N LEU A 175 18.22 9.24 3.91
CA LEU A 175 17.47 10.37 4.47
C LEU A 175 16.05 9.97 4.86
N LEU A 176 15.30 9.35 3.94
CA LEU A 176 13.93 8.87 4.22
C LEU A 176 13.93 7.81 5.34
N LYS A 177 14.93 6.94 5.35
CA LYS A 177 15.08 5.95 6.43
C LYS A 177 15.31 6.63 7.76
N LYS A 178 16.22 7.60 7.82
CA LYS A 178 16.54 8.33 9.04
C LYS A 178 15.34 9.11 9.55
N LEU A 179 14.63 9.82 8.68
CA LEU A 179 13.39 10.51 9.03
C LEU A 179 12.39 9.56 9.69
N THR A 180 12.18 8.40 9.08
CA THR A 180 11.28 7.37 9.64
C THR A 180 11.76 6.89 11.01
N ASP A 181 13.07 6.61 11.17
CA ASP A 181 13.64 6.15 12.43
C ASP A 181 13.54 7.22 13.54
N ASP A 182 13.82 8.49 13.20
CA ASP A 182 13.71 9.63 14.12
C ASP A 182 12.25 9.85 14.55
N TYR A 183 11.30 9.75 13.64
CA TYR A 183 9.87 9.87 13.95
C TYR A 183 9.41 8.81 14.95
N PHE A 184 9.79 7.55 14.71
CA PHE A 184 9.49 6.46 15.64
C PHE A 184 10.13 6.70 17.02
N ALA A 185 11.39 7.10 17.04
CA ALA A 185 12.11 7.40 18.29
C ALA A 185 11.48 8.56 19.08
N ALA A 186 11.03 9.62 18.39
CA ALA A 186 10.33 10.75 19.03
C ALA A 186 9.00 10.36 19.72
N HIS A 187 8.44 9.21 19.33
CA HIS A 187 7.21 8.65 19.89
C HIS A 187 7.45 7.41 20.78
N ASP A 188 8.68 7.14 21.19
CA ASP A 188 9.07 5.95 21.97
C ASP A 188 8.63 4.63 21.32
N LYS A 189 8.79 4.52 19.98
CA LYS A 189 8.46 3.36 19.18
C LYS A 189 9.68 2.82 18.43
N ASP A 190 9.64 1.50 18.14
CA ASP A 190 10.65 0.81 17.33
C ASP A 190 10.11 0.57 15.91
N PRO A 191 10.78 1.10 14.87
CA PRO A 191 10.38 0.88 13.47
C PRO A 191 10.64 -0.54 12.97
N ALA A 192 11.43 -1.35 13.65
CA ALA A 192 11.98 -2.61 13.14
C ALA A 192 10.91 -3.57 12.59
N LEU A 193 9.79 -3.73 13.30
CA LEU A 193 8.68 -4.58 12.85
C LEU A 193 8.06 -4.04 11.55
N TYR A 194 7.69 -2.76 11.54
CA TYR A 194 7.02 -2.09 10.40
C TYR A 194 7.93 -1.98 9.19
N ARG A 195 9.23 -1.78 9.42
CA ARG A 195 10.25 -1.79 8.35
C ARG A 195 10.43 -3.18 7.77
N ARG A 196 10.46 -4.22 8.58
CA ARG A 196 10.53 -5.60 8.10
C ARG A 196 9.34 -5.95 7.22
N LEU A 197 8.15 -5.45 7.54
CA LEU A 197 6.96 -5.67 6.72
C LEU A 197 7.08 -5.03 5.34
N ILE A 198 7.70 -3.85 5.20
CA ILE A 198 7.93 -3.26 3.87
C ILE A 198 9.08 -3.97 3.13
N CYS A 199 10.17 -4.32 3.82
CA CYS A 199 11.32 -4.96 3.19
C CYS A 199 11.00 -6.35 2.63
N LYS A 200 10.13 -7.09 3.33
CA LYS A 200 9.75 -8.47 2.99
C LYS A 200 8.36 -8.59 2.39
N GLY A 201 7.49 -7.63 2.70
CA GLY A 201 6.05 -7.77 2.52
C GLY A 201 5.60 -8.10 1.11
N THR A 202 6.23 -7.54 0.09
CA THR A 202 5.85 -7.84 -1.30
C THR A 202 6.45 -9.14 -1.81
N GLU A 203 7.60 -9.55 -1.32
CA GLU A 203 8.28 -10.79 -1.71
C GLU A 203 7.76 -12.00 -0.93
N ASP A 204 7.41 -11.81 0.35
CA ASP A 204 6.99 -12.92 1.24
C ASP A 204 5.46 -13.17 1.19
N THR A 205 4.65 -12.16 0.85
CA THR A 205 3.18 -12.26 0.87
C THR A 205 2.55 -12.50 -0.49
N ILE A 206 3.18 -12.01 -1.57
CA ILE A 206 2.75 -12.23 -2.95
C ILE A 206 4.01 -12.56 -3.77
N ALA A 207 4.24 -13.83 -3.94
CA ALA A 207 5.45 -14.36 -4.61
C ALA A 207 5.63 -13.87 -6.06
N GLU A 208 4.51 -13.49 -6.71
CA GLU A 208 4.52 -13.00 -8.08
C GLU A 208 4.94 -11.54 -8.22
N PHE A 209 5.03 -10.79 -7.13
CA PHE A 209 5.43 -9.39 -7.20
C PHE A 209 6.89 -9.22 -7.65
N ARG A 210 7.06 -8.36 -8.64
CA ARG A 210 8.35 -7.98 -9.23
C ARG A 210 8.86 -6.66 -8.67
N ARG A 211 7.96 -5.85 -8.10
CA ARG A 211 8.30 -4.58 -7.45
C ARG A 211 9.08 -4.81 -6.16
N LYS A 212 10.11 -4.01 -5.95
CA LYS A 212 10.97 -4.11 -4.78
C LYS A 212 11.05 -2.76 -4.09
N PRO A 213 10.30 -2.54 -3.02
CA PRO A 213 10.40 -1.30 -2.26
C PRO A 213 11.77 -1.18 -1.59
N ALA A 214 12.26 0.04 -1.47
CA ALA A 214 13.40 0.32 -0.62
C ALA A 214 13.03 0.17 0.85
N CYS A 215 13.97 -0.30 1.67
CA CYS A 215 13.78 -0.42 3.13
C CYS A 215 13.93 0.93 3.86
N SER A 216 13.53 2.02 3.22
CA SER A 216 13.56 3.38 3.78
C SER A 216 12.27 3.75 4.51
N GLY A 217 11.14 3.21 4.08
CA GLY A 217 9.84 3.44 4.68
C GLY A 217 9.38 2.32 5.61
N VAL A 218 8.07 2.22 5.81
CA VAL A 218 7.41 1.26 6.71
C VAL A 218 6.06 0.81 6.16
N SER A 219 5.59 -0.35 6.64
CA SER A 219 4.23 -0.84 6.42
C SER A 219 3.51 -1.02 7.76
N PHE A 220 2.35 -0.40 7.88
CA PHE A 220 1.44 -0.53 9.01
C PHE A 220 0.33 -1.58 8.75
N TYR A 221 0.44 -2.37 7.70
CA TYR A 221 -0.44 -3.53 7.46
C TYR A 221 0.00 -4.72 8.33
N GLY A 222 -0.10 -4.53 9.65
CA GLY A 222 0.29 -5.48 10.68
C GLY A 222 -0.34 -5.07 12.01
N PRO A 223 0.33 -5.32 13.14
CA PRO A 223 -0.20 -4.94 14.44
C PRO A 223 -0.32 -3.41 14.57
N PRO A 224 -1.33 -2.92 15.32
CA PRO A 224 -1.50 -1.49 15.54
C PRO A 224 -0.29 -0.89 16.28
N VAL A 225 0.02 0.39 15.99
CA VAL A 225 1.13 1.12 16.63
C VAL A 225 0.89 1.27 18.15
N TYR A 226 -0.34 1.58 18.52
CA TYR A 226 -0.80 1.65 19.90
C TYR A 226 -1.92 0.64 20.09
N ARG A 227 -1.62 -0.46 20.79
CA ARG A 227 -2.60 -1.52 21.04
C ARG A 227 -3.74 -0.97 21.91
N GLY A 228 -4.98 -1.14 21.46
CA GLY A 228 -6.17 -0.67 22.15
C GLY A 228 -6.45 0.83 22.02
N ASP A 229 -5.63 1.57 21.28
CA ASP A 229 -5.82 3.00 21.01
C ASP A 229 -5.74 3.27 19.48
N PRO A 230 -6.86 3.14 18.78
CA PRO A 230 -6.91 3.40 17.34
C PRO A 230 -6.73 4.89 17.00
N GLU A 231 -7.09 5.81 17.90
CA GLU A 231 -6.91 7.25 17.69
C GLU A 231 -5.41 7.59 17.67
N ALA A 232 -4.67 7.18 18.70
CA ALA A 232 -3.23 7.37 18.72
C ALA A 232 -2.54 6.68 17.53
N SER A 233 -3.01 5.48 17.14
CA SER A 233 -2.45 4.75 16.01
C SER A 233 -2.65 5.48 14.68
N ILE A 234 -3.86 5.97 14.39
CA ILE A 234 -4.11 6.66 13.12
C ILE A 234 -3.42 8.02 13.07
N LYS A 235 -3.36 8.75 14.19
CA LYS A 235 -2.65 10.03 14.28
C LYS A 235 -1.14 9.85 14.08
N PHE A 236 -0.55 8.80 14.63
CA PHE A 236 0.85 8.45 14.41
C PHE A 236 1.12 8.15 12.92
N ILE A 237 0.28 7.33 12.29
CA ILE A 237 0.43 7.00 10.86
C ILE A 237 0.27 8.25 10.00
N ALA A 238 -0.70 9.10 10.30
CA ALA A 238 -0.97 10.34 9.57
C ALA A 238 0.20 11.34 9.67
N GLY A 239 0.79 11.50 10.85
CA GLY A 239 1.94 12.38 11.04
C GLY A 239 3.17 11.91 10.27
N LEU A 240 3.51 10.61 10.37
CA LEU A 240 4.62 10.07 9.58
C LEU A 240 4.33 10.12 8.07
N PHE A 241 3.08 9.91 7.66
CA PHE A 241 2.68 10.04 6.25
C PHE A 241 3.01 11.44 5.72
N ASP A 242 2.63 12.47 6.48
CA ASP A 242 2.87 13.85 6.09
C ASP A 242 4.37 14.18 5.99
N GLU A 243 5.15 13.84 7.01
CA GLU A 243 6.60 14.09 7.00
C GLU A 243 7.33 13.32 5.89
N PHE A 244 6.95 12.06 5.66
CA PHE A 244 7.59 11.22 4.64
C PHE A 244 7.31 11.71 3.22
N VAL A 245 6.06 12.09 2.92
CA VAL A 245 5.68 12.60 1.60
C VAL A 245 6.30 13.97 1.34
N ASP A 246 6.35 14.85 2.34
CA ASP A 246 7.04 16.14 2.21
C ASP A 246 8.51 15.96 1.87
N ALA A 247 9.22 15.14 2.62
CA ALA A 247 10.65 14.87 2.37
C ALA A 247 10.86 14.24 0.98
N TYR A 248 9.94 13.38 0.55
CA TYR A 248 10.00 12.80 -0.79
C TYR A 248 9.83 13.86 -1.90
N ILE A 249 8.93 14.82 -1.71
CA ILE A 249 8.74 15.93 -2.66
C ILE A 249 9.98 16.83 -2.69
N ASP A 250 10.59 17.15 -1.52
CA ASP A 250 11.85 17.91 -1.44
C ASP A 250 12.99 17.21 -2.20
N ILE A 251 13.11 15.89 -2.05
CA ILE A 251 14.09 15.09 -2.80
C ILE A 251 13.81 15.19 -4.30
N THR A 252 12.55 15.11 -4.71
CA THR A 252 12.17 15.21 -6.13
C THR A 252 12.55 16.57 -6.71
N GLU A 253 12.26 17.66 -6.02
CA GLU A 253 12.65 19.02 -6.42
C GLU A 253 14.16 19.15 -6.58
N LYS A 254 14.92 18.70 -5.56
CA LYS A 254 16.38 18.70 -5.57
C LYS A 254 16.95 17.96 -6.78
N ARG A 255 16.47 16.74 -7.04
CA ARG A 255 17.01 15.88 -8.10
C ARG A 255 16.50 16.23 -9.50
N SER A 256 15.47 17.05 -9.62
CA SER A 256 14.86 17.40 -10.93
C SER A 256 15.82 18.10 -11.88
N THR A 257 16.84 18.78 -11.35
CA THR A 257 17.85 19.54 -12.12
C THR A 257 19.18 18.79 -12.29
N GLU A 258 19.31 17.59 -11.72
CA GLU A 258 20.52 16.80 -11.80
C GLU A 258 20.58 15.96 -13.09
N GLY A 259 21.79 15.79 -13.63
CA GLY A 259 22.03 14.92 -14.76
C GLY A 259 21.92 13.45 -14.41
N PHE A 260 21.49 12.64 -15.34
CA PHE A 260 21.35 11.20 -15.19
C PHE A 260 21.88 10.47 -16.45
N THR A 261 22.05 9.16 -16.35
CA THR A 261 22.60 8.32 -17.42
C THR A 261 21.51 7.49 -18.09
N GLU A 262 21.84 6.90 -19.24
CA GLU A 262 20.98 5.92 -19.91
C GLU A 262 20.70 4.67 -19.03
N ALA A 263 21.65 4.32 -18.17
CA ALA A 263 21.46 3.22 -17.21
C ALA A 263 20.41 3.56 -16.15
N ASP A 264 20.35 4.82 -15.70
CA ASP A 264 19.33 5.30 -14.77
C ASP A 264 17.94 5.28 -15.41
N LEU A 265 17.83 5.71 -16.66
CA LEU A 265 16.57 5.62 -17.43
C LEU A 265 16.11 4.17 -17.58
N ALA A 266 17.01 3.27 -17.94
CA ALA A 266 16.69 1.84 -18.07
C ALA A 266 16.21 1.23 -16.75
N ALA A 267 16.80 1.67 -15.62
CA ALA A 267 16.39 1.25 -14.29
C ALA A 267 14.98 1.76 -13.94
N GLN A 268 14.66 3.03 -14.27
CA GLN A 268 13.33 3.61 -14.08
C GLN A 268 12.27 2.87 -14.92
N GLU A 269 12.55 2.62 -16.20
CA GLU A 269 11.65 1.87 -17.07
C GLU A 269 11.38 0.45 -16.56
N LYS A 270 12.40 -0.22 -16.06
CA LYS A 270 12.26 -1.54 -15.44
C LYS A 270 11.36 -1.48 -14.19
N MET A 271 11.56 -0.48 -13.34
CA MET A 271 10.75 -0.27 -12.14
C MET A 271 9.29 0.00 -12.52
N ARG A 272 9.03 0.92 -13.46
CA ARG A 272 7.69 1.27 -13.95
C ARG A 272 6.98 0.06 -14.54
N ARG A 273 7.67 -0.73 -15.36
CA ARG A 273 7.13 -1.98 -15.91
C ARG A 273 6.78 -2.99 -14.83
N ASN A 274 7.64 -3.17 -13.83
CA ASN A 274 7.38 -4.08 -12.72
C ASN A 274 6.15 -3.63 -11.92
N TRP A 275 6.04 -2.33 -11.63
CA TRP A 275 4.89 -1.76 -10.95
C TRP A 275 3.60 -1.97 -11.74
N LEU A 276 3.60 -1.65 -13.04
CA LEU A 276 2.45 -1.82 -13.91
C LEU A 276 1.97 -3.27 -13.96
N ILE A 277 2.89 -4.22 -14.14
CA ILE A 277 2.56 -5.64 -14.20
C ILE A 277 1.98 -6.12 -12.87
N ASP A 278 2.59 -5.73 -11.75
CA ASP A 278 2.12 -6.14 -10.45
C ASP A 278 0.74 -5.56 -10.13
N GLN A 279 0.51 -4.27 -10.42
CA GLN A 279 -0.79 -3.63 -10.19
C GLN A 279 -1.92 -4.27 -11.02
N LEU A 280 -1.68 -4.54 -12.29
CA LEU A 280 -2.74 -5.04 -13.17
C LEU A 280 -2.94 -6.56 -13.08
N PHE A 281 -1.90 -7.32 -12.77
CA PHE A 281 -1.94 -8.79 -12.93
C PHE A 281 -1.64 -9.57 -11.65
N SER A 282 -0.89 -9.04 -10.70
CA SER A 282 -0.49 -9.78 -9.50
C SER A 282 -1.21 -9.30 -8.25
N ASP A 283 -1.57 -8.03 -8.16
CA ASP A 283 -2.24 -7.47 -6.99
C ASP A 283 -3.69 -7.99 -6.89
N PRO A 284 -4.05 -8.73 -5.85
CA PRO A 284 -5.41 -9.28 -5.71
C PRO A 284 -6.47 -8.20 -5.58
N TYR A 285 -6.15 -7.03 -5.03
CA TYR A 285 -7.10 -5.91 -4.91
C TYR A 285 -7.40 -5.27 -6.26
N ALA A 286 -6.36 -5.04 -7.07
CA ALA A 286 -6.52 -4.53 -8.42
C ALA A 286 -7.28 -5.51 -9.34
N LYS A 287 -7.11 -6.82 -9.11
CA LYS A 287 -7.77 -7.85 -9.93
C LYS A 287 -9.23 -8.09 -9.61
N ALA A 288 -9.60 -8.02 -8.32
CA ALA A 288 -10.88 -8.54 -7.85
C ALA A 288 -11.75 -7.51 -7.15
N ILE A 289 -11.20 -6.38 -6.68
CA ILE A 289 -11.89 -5.47 -5.77
C ILE A 289 -12.00 -4.07 -6.36
N VAL A 290 -10.88 -3.50 -6.80
CA VAL A 290 -10.85 -2.13 -7.32
C VAL A 290 -11.07 -2.16 -8.83
N PRO A 291 -12.02 -1.39 -9.39
CA PRO A 291 -12.24 -1.34 -10.82
C PRO A 291 -10.98 -1.00 -11.61
N PHE A 292 -10.81 -1.61 -12.78
CA PHE A 292 -9.65 -1.36 -13.66
C PHE A 292 -9.46 0.13 -13.97
N ASP A 293 -10.57 0.86 -14.21
CA ASP A 293 -10.54 2.29 -14.53
C ASP A 293 -9.96 3.14 -13.39
N VAL A 294 -10.08 2.67 -12.14
CA VAL A 294 -9.49 3.34 -10.97
C VAL A 294 -7.98 3.16 -10.97
N TRP A 295 -7.49 1.90 -11.07
CA TRP A 295 -6.07 1.61 -11.07
C TRP A 295 -5.34 2.21 -12.26
N SER A 296 -5.89 2.04 -13.47
CA SER A 296 -5.28 2.53 -14.70
C SER A 296 -5.20 4.05 -14.74
N PHE A 297 -6.14 4.73 -14.10
CA PHE A 297 -6.13 6.18 -14.03
C PHE A 297 -5.18 6.72 -12.96
N ALA A 298 -5.32 6.30 -11.70
CA ALA A 298 -4.62 6.92 -10.58
C ALA A 298 -3.24 6.30 -10.29
N ASN A 299 -3.12 4.95 -10.30
CA ASN A 299 -2.01 4.26 -9.65
C ASN A 299 -0.93 3.72 -10.58
N VAL A 300 -1.17 3.62 -11.90
CA VAL A 300 -0.16 3.16 -12.84
C VAL A 300 0.80 4.27 -13.25
N PRO A 301 2.02 3.95 -13.70
CA PRO A 301 2.97 4.91 -14.23
C PRO A 301 2.43 5.74 -15.41
N PRO A 302 3.09 6.87 -15.70
CA PRO A 302 2.76 7.68 -16.88
C PRO A 302 2.84 6.88 -18.17
#